data_ef6a6c36820a7fe8f6a979c8e655f6dd
#
_entry.id   ef6a6c36820a7fe8f6a979c8e655f6dd
#
_cell.length_a   1.000
_cell.length_b   1.000
_cell.length_c   1.000
_cell.angle_alpha   90.00
_cell.angle_beta   90.00
_cell.angle_gamma   90.00
#
_symmetry.space_group_name_H-M   'P 1'
#
loop_
_entity.id
_entity.type
_entity.pdbx_description
1 polymer ?
#
loop_
_entity_poly.entity_id
_entity_poly.type
_entity_poly.pdbx_seq_one_letter_code
_entity_poly.pdbx_strand_id
1 'polypeptide(L)'
;KNFVKKRNINAPKYDPNQKPVFDINGVKNIMKHRYPFLLVDKITYLDESEVVGVKNVTVNEDFFNGHFPGNPVMPGVLQIEALAQVGGILVMNSIEEPEKHIPYLAGIENFRFRKMVSPGDTLVMRLRFIAPIKRGIAKMKAEAFVGNNLVSEGNMTATISRINE
;
A
#
# COMPACT_ATOMS: atom_id res chain seq x y z
N LYS A 1 -30.18 19.21 -9.75
CA LYS A 1 -28.84 19.79 -9.58
C LYS A 1 -28.04 18.83 -8.72
N ASN A 2 -27.15 18.03 -9.34
CA ASN A 2 -26.29 17.09 -8.62
C ASN A 2 -25.18 17.87 -7.92
N PHE A 3 -25.27 18.00 -6.60
CA PHE A 3 -24.16 18.45 -5.77
C PHE A 3 -23.12 17.32 -5.66
N VAL A 4 -22.23 17.22 -6.63
CA VAL A 4 -21.00 16.46 -6.47
C VAL A 4 -20.12 17.25 -5.50
N LYS A 5 -20.14 16.88 -4.21
CA LYS A 5 -19.11 17.34 -3.27
C LYS A 5 -17.77 16.95 -3.85
N LYS A 6 -16.99 17.92 -4.37
CA LYS A 6 -15.57 17.73 -4.68
C LYS A 6 -14.89 17.28 -3.38
N ARG A 7 -14.59 15.99 -3.28
CA ARG A 7 -13.70 15.49 -2.22
C ARG A 7 -12.34 16.15 -2.50
N ASN A 8 -11.84 16.93 -1.56
CA ASN A 8 -10.45 17.40 -1.59
C ASN A 8 -9.54 16.19 -1.33
N ILE A 9 -9.30 15.40 -2.38
CA ILE A 9 -8.42 14.24 -2.34
C ILE A 9 -7.08 14.74 -2.86
N ASN A 10 -6.22 15.18 -1.94
CA ASN A 10 -4.85 15.56 -2.27
C ASN A 10 -4.03 14.27 -2.43
N ALA A 11 -3.69 13.92 -3.67
CA ALA A 11 -2.72 12.88 -3.95
C ALA A 11 -1.37 13.24 -3.31
N PRO A 12 -0.65 12.26 -2.73
CA PRO A 12 0.72 12.48 -2.28
C PRO A 12 1.58 12.96 -3.45
N LYS A 13 2.42 13.95 -3.21
CA LYS A 13 3.41 14.37 -4.21
C LYS A 13 4.45 13.26 -4.36
N TYR A 14 4.72 12.86 -5.59
CA TYR A 14 5.75 11.90 -5.92
C TYR A 14 6.71 12.51 -6.93
N ASP A 15 7.99 12.59 -6.53
CA ASP A 15 9.09 12.97 -7.40
C ASP A 15 10.04 11.77 -7.53
N PRO A 16 10.20 11.17 -8.74
CA PRO A 16 11.07 10.02 -8.95
C PRO A 16 12.55 10.33 -8.72
N ASN A 17 12.94 11.61 -8.76
CA ASN A 17 14.32 12.06 -8.54
C ASN A 17 14.66 12.27 -7.05
N GLN A 18 13.65 12.31 -6.19
CA GLN A 18 13.87 12.47 -4.75
C GLN A 18 14.36 11.15 -4.15
N LYS A 19 15.40 11.22 -3.30
CA LYS A 19 15.87 10.06 -2.54
C LYS A 19 14.73 9.51 -1.66
N PRO A 20 14.41 8.21 -1.76
CA PRO A 20 13.38 7.61 -0.92
C PRO A 20 13.84 7.47 0.54
N VAL A 21 12.87 7.36 1.46
CA VAL A 21 13.12 6.98 2.87
C VAL A 21 13.68 5.56 2.94
N PHE A 22 13.05 4.63 2.18
CA PHE A 22 13.56 3.27 1.96
C PHE A 22 13.54 2.95 0.47
N ASP A 23 14.66 2.51 -0.06
CA ASP A 23 14.77 1.82 -1.34
C ASP A 23 14.28 0.37 -1.20
N ILE A 24 14.39 -0.42 -2.27
CA ILE A 24 13.95 -1.82 -2.27
C ILE A 24 14.68 -2.67 -1.21
N ASN A 25 15.93 -2.38 -0.92
CA ASN A 25 16.68 -3.11 0.11
C ASN A 25 16.15 -2.75 1.51
N GLY A 26 15.85 -1.47 1.75
CA GLY A 26 15.21 -1.01 2.99
C GLY A 26 13.83 -1.64 3.18
N VAL A 27 13.02 -1.71 2.13
CA VAL A 27 11.73 -2.40 2.16
C VAL A 27 11.89 -3.88 2.50
N LYS A 28 12.84 -4.59 1.87
CA LYS A 28 13.10 -6.02 2.10
C LYS A 28 13.64 -6.31 3.50
N ASN A 29 14.30 -5.36 4.15
CA ASN A 29 14.76 -5.51 5.53
C ASN A 29 13.59 -5.49 6.53
N ILE A 30 12.51 -4.77 6.22
CA ILE A 30 11.34 -4.65 7.09
C ILE A 30 10.31 -5.74 6.74
N MET A 31 9.99 -5.88 5.45
CA MET A 31 8.96 -6.80 4.97
C MET A 31 9.55 -8.17 4.64
N LYS A 32 8.83 -9.23 5.03
CA LYS A 32 9.24 -10.63 4.75
C LYS A 32 8.88 -11.09 3.34
N HIS A 33 8.01 -10.35 2.64
CA HIS A 33 7.59 -10.66 1.27
C HIS A 33 8.76 -10.68 0.30
N ARG A 34 8.71 -11.58 -0.68
CA ARG A 34 9.69 -11.72 -1.76
C ARG A 34 8.97 -11.97 -3.07
N TYR A 35 9.71 -11.97 -4.17
CA TYR A 35 9.18 -12.32 -5.49
C TYR A 35 8.42 -13.67 -5.44
N PRO A 36 7.26 -13.78 -6.06
CA PRO A 36 6.55 -12.77 -6.88
C PRO A 36 5.60 -11.88 -6.09
N PHE A 37 5.60 -11.92 -4.75
CA PHE A 37 4.58 -11.34 -3.89
C PHE A 37 5.01 -10.02 -3.19
N LEU A 38 6.20 -9.52 -3.43
CA LEU A 38 6.62 -8.21 -2.96
C LEU A 38 6.13 -7.13 -3.94
N LEU A 39 5.15 -6.32 -3.51
CA LEU A 39 4.46 -5.35 -4.35
C LEU A 39 4.78 -3.89 -3.96
N VAL A 40 5.92 -3.64 -3.35
CA VAL A 40 6.38 -2.30 -2.96
C VAL A 40 7.81 -2.11 -3.43
N ASP A 41 8.08 -1.05 -4.19
CA ASP A 41 9.41 -0.77 -4.72
C ASP A 41 10.20 0.17 -3.83
N LYS A 42 9.54 1.13 -3.18
CA LYS A 42 10.17 2.10 -2.27
C LYS A 42 9.15 2.79 -1.36
N ILE A 43 9.65 3.38 -0.28
CA ILE A 43 8.90 4.26 0.61
C ILE A 43 9.42 5.69 0.43
N THR A 44 8.53 6.61 0.11
CA THR A 44 8.88 8.02 -0.16
C THR A 44 8.60 8.95 1.01
N TYR A 45 7.71 8.54 1.91
CA TYR A 45 7.38 9.25 3.14
C TYR A 45 7.04 8.28 4.26
N LEU A 46 7.49 8.59 5.47
CA LEU A 46 7.16 7.83 6.69
C LEU A 46 7.30 8.73 7.90
N ASP A 47 6.24 8.79 8.71
CA ASP A 47 6.25 9.37 10.06
C ASP A 47 5.50 8.45 11.05
N GLU A 48 5.15 8.96 12.23
CA GLU A 48 4.45 8.21 13.27
C GLU A 48 2.99 7.85 12.90
N SER A 49 2.40 8.50 11.91
CA SER A 49 0.97 8.42 11.58
C SER A 49 0.67 8.04 10.13
N GLU A 50 1.62 8.27 9.23
CA GLU A 50 1.42 8.14 7.79
C GLU A 50 2.62 7.50 7.10
N VAL A 51 2.34 6.75 6.05
CA VAL A 51 3.34 6.20 5.13
C VAL A 51 2.90 6.41 3.69
N VAL A 52 3.86 6.70 2.81
CA VAL A 52 3.65 6.70 1.36
C VAL A 52 4.64 5.76 0.70
N GLY A 53 4.13 4.77 -0.01
CA GLY A 53 4.90 3.81 -0.78
C GLY A 53 4.59 3.90 -2.27
N VAL A 54 5.46 3.33 -3.07
CA VAL A 54 5.37 3.33 -4.54
C VAL A 54 5.55 1.92 -5.07
N LYS A 55 4.69 1.56 -6.01
CA LYS A 55 4.88 0.42 -6.91
C LYS A 55 4.89 0.89 -8.35
N ASN A 56 5.93 0.53 -9.09
CA ASN A 56 5.93 0.66 -10.55
C ASN A 56 5.22 -0.53 -11.16
N VAL A 57 4.16 -0.26 -11.92
CA VAL A 57 3.36 -1.32 -12.56
C VAL A 57 3.91 -1.53 -13.95
N THR A 58 4.61 -2.64 -14.17
CA THR A 58 5.20 -2.97 -15.48
C THR A 58 4.48 -4.14 -16.14
N VAL A 59 4.63 -4.28 -17.47
CA VAL A 59 4.04 -5.40 -18.22
C VAL A 59 4.64 -6.76 -17.82
N ASN A 60 5.80 -6.77 -17.15
CA ASN A 60 6.49 -7.98 -16.70
C ASN A 60 5.92 -8.60 -15.41
N GLU A 61 4.84 -8.03 -14.87
CA GLU A 61 4.14 -8.64 -13.75
C GLU A 61 3.39 -9.90 -14.22
N ASP A 62 3.63 -11.03 -13.57
CA ASP A 62 3.08 -12.33 -13.98
C ASP A 62 1.54 -12.34 -14.05
N PHE A 63 0.86 -11.57 -13.20
CA PHE A 63 -0.60 -11.52 -13.16
C PHE A 63 -1.22 -10.95 -14.45
N PHE A 64 -0.48 -10.19 -15.26
CA PHE A 64 -1.00 -9.70 -16.55
C PHE A 64 -1.14 -10.78 -17.60
N ASN A 65 -0.48 -11.93 -17.44
CA ASN A 65 -0.66 -13.07 -18.35
C ASN A 65 -2.10 -13.61 -18.31
N GLY A 66 -2.76 -13.52 -17.16
CA GLY A 66 -4.12 -14.01 -16.97
C GLY A 66 -5.18 -12.93 -16.75
N HIS A 67 -4.79 -11.69 -16.43
CA HIS A 67 -5.74 -10.65 -16.02
C HIS A 67 -5.56 -9.33 -16.82
N PHE A 68 -5.94 -9.24 -18.08
CA PHE A 68 -6.51 -10.25 -18.96
C PHE A 68 -5.73 -10.28 -20.27
N PRO A 69 -5.67 -11.41 -21.00
CA PRO A 69 -5.02 -11.46 -22.29
C PRO A 69 -5.52 -10.36 -23.24
N GLY A 70 -4.60 -9.55 -23.78
CA GLY A 70 -4.93 -8.42 -24.65
C GLY A 70 -5.52 -7.18 -23.96
N ASN A 71 -5.83 -7.25 -22.67
CA ASN A 71 -6.33 -6.11 -21.87
C ASN A 71 -5.79 -6.16 -20.44
N PRO A 72 -4.50 -5.85 -20.23
CA PRO A 72 -3.86 -5.99 -18.93
C PRO A 72 -4.37 -4.96 -17.94
N VAL A 73 -4.92 -5.43 -16.82
CA VAL A 73 -5.40 -4.61 -15.70
C VAL A 73 -4.87 -5.21 -14.40
N MET A 74 -4.27 -4.38 -13.55
CA MET A 74 -3.81 -4.84 -12.24
C MET A 74 -5.02 -5.30 -11.40
N PRO A 75 -5.05 -6.56 -10.94
CA PRO A 75 -6.13 -7.05 -10.10
C PRO A 75 -6.36 -6.15 -8.88
N GLY A 76 -7.62 -5.80 -8.60
CA GLY A 76 -7.95 -4.97 -7.45
C GLY A 76 -7.51 -5.59 -6.13
N VAL A 77 -7.59 -6.92 -6.00
CA VAL A 77 -7.12 -7.65 -4.81
C VAL A 77 -5.61 -7.51 -4.60
N LEU A 78 -4.82 -7.37 -5.67
CA LEU A 78 -3.38 -7.11 -5.57
C LEU A 78 -3.06 -5.64 -5.27
N GLN A 79 -3.94 -4.71 -5.62
CA GLN A 79 -3.83 -3.32 -5.12
C GLN A 79 -4.04 -3.28 -3.60
N ILE A 80 -5.00 -4.06 -3.09
CA ILE A 80 -5.22 -4.21 -1.63
C ILE A 80 -3.97 -4.79 -0.98
N GLU A 81 -3.38 -5.84 -1.54
CA GLU A 81 -2.15 -6.45 -1.01
C GLU A 81 -0.98 -5.46 -1.02
N ALA A 82 -0.77 -4.72 -2.11
CA ALA A 82 0.27 -3.69 -2.18
C ALA A 82 0.08 -2.61 -1.09
N LEU A 83 -1.16 -2.13 -0.89
CA LEU A 83 -1.51 -1.21 0.18
C LEU A 83 -1.25 -1.83 1.56
N ALA A 84 -1.61 -3.10 1.77
CA ALA A 84 -1.36 -3.79 3.04
C ALA A 84 0.14 -3.89 3.36
N GLN A 85 0.97 -4.13 2.37
CA GLN A 85 2.43 -4.17 2.53
C GLN A 85 2.99 -2.80 2.91
N VAL A 86 2.55 -1.73 2.26
CA VAL A 86 2.92 -0.35 2.65
C VAL A 86 2.47 -0.05 4.08
N GLY A 87 1.23 -0.41 4.43
CA GLY A 87 0.71 -0.25 5.80
C GLY A 87 1.47 -1.09 6.82
N GLY A 88 1.92 -2.28 6.43
CA GLY A 88 2.79 -3.12 7.25
C GLY A 88 4.09 -2.42 7.66
N ILE A 89 4.67 -1.63 6.76
CA ILE A 89 5.88 -0.83 7.07
C ILE A 89 5.57 0.24 8.12
N LEU A 90 4.42 0.93 8.03
CA LEU A 90 3.99 1.88 9.04
C LEU A 90 3.80 1.21 10.41
N VAL A 91 3.17 0.04 10.43
CA VAL A 91 2.97 -0.74 11.66
C VAL A 91 4.31 -1.16 12.26
N MET A 92 5.21 -1.71 11.45
CA MET A 92 6.54 -2.15 11.92
C MET A 92 7.39 -0.98 12.43
N ASN A 93 7.25 0.20 11.84
CA ASN A 93 7.94 1.42 12.31
C ASN A 93 7.39 1.94 13.65
N SER A 94 6.20 1.50 14.05
CA SER A 94 5.48 2.01 15.23
C SER A 94 5.51 1.10 16.44
N ILE A 95 6.21 -0.04 16.37
CA ILE A 95 6.29 -1.02 17.46
C ILE A 95 7.73 -1.27 17.90
N GLU A 96 7.87 -1.74 19.13
CA GLU A 96 9.15 -2.22 19.65
C GLU A 96 9.48 -3.61 19.06
N GLU A 97 10.77 -3.91 18.87
CA GLU A 97 11.28 -5.19 18.34
C GLU A 97 10.58 -5.66 17.05
N PRO A 98 10.49 -4.83 16.00
CA PRO A 98 9.75 -5.18 14.77
C PRO A 98 10.25 -6.48 14.11
N GLU A 99 11.54 -6.81 14.28
CA GLU A 99 12.13 -8.04 13.76
C GLU A 99 11.53 -9.33 14.37
N LYS A 100 10.89 -9.22 15.54
CA LYS A 100 10.22 -10.33 16.25
C LYS A 100 8.73 -10.41 15.95
N HIS A 101 8.21 -9.56 15.07
CA HIS A 101 6.78 -9.47 14.80
C HIS A 101 6.47 -9.58 13.31
N ILE A 102 5.25 -10.00 12.99
CA ILE A 102 4.68 -9.99 11.62
C ILE A 102 3.30 -9.34 11.69
N PRO A 103 3.02 -8.37 10.82
CA PRO A 103 1.67 -7.83 10.64
C PRO A 103 0.90 -8.73 9.68
N TYR A 104 -0.28 -9.19 10.08
CA TYR A 104 -1.22 -9.91 9.24
C TYR A 104 -2.42 -9.04 8.90
N LEU A 105 -2.82 -9.04 7.63
CA LEU A 105 -4.06 -8.40 7.21
C LEU A 105 -5.25 -9.19 7.79
N ALA A 106 -6.00 -8.56 8.71
CA ALA A 106 -7.09 -9.19 9.43
C ALA A 106 -8.48 -8.72 8.97
N GLY A 107 -8.56 -7.56 8.32
CA GLY A 107 -9.84 -7.03 7.87
C GLY A 107 -9.70 -5.99 6.77
N ILE A 108 -10.71 -5.95 5.90
CA ILE A 108 -10.83 -5.01 4.78
C ILE A 108 -12.26 -4.48 4.80
N GLU A 109 -12.44 -3.17 4.89
CA GLU A 109 -13.76 -2.56 5.00
C GLU A 109 -13.94 -1.42 4.00
N ASN A 110 -15.13 -1.31 3.44
CA ASN A 110 -15.54 -0.21 2.57
C ASN A 110 -14.60 0.05 1.39
N PHE A 111 -13.99 -1.00 0.83
CA PHE A 111 -13.06 -0.87 -0.27
C PHE A 111 -13.80 -0.53 -1.57
N ARG A 112 -13.23 0.42 -2.33
CA ARG A 112 -13.76 0.89 -3.62
C ARG A 112 -12.63 0.96 -4.64
N PHE A 113 -12.84 0.35 -5.81
CA PHE A 113 -12.00 0.50 -6.99
C PHE A 113 -12.65 1.53 -7.91
N ARG A 114 -11.97 2.63 -8.18
CA ARG A 114 -12.54 3.78 -8.87
C ARG A 114 -12.07 3.91 -10.30
N LYS A 115 -10.83 3.46 -10.56
CA LYS A 115 -10.21 3.46 -11.88
C LYS A 115 -9.31 2.23 -12.02
N MET A 116 -9.16 1.76 -13.25
CA MET A 116 -8.23 0.69 -13.58
C MET A 116 -6.79 1.18 -13.44
N VAL A 117 -5.91 0.25 -13.06
CA VAL A 117 -4.45 0.42 -13.04
C VAL A 117 -3.87 -0.51 -14.08
N SER A 118 -3.03 0.01 -14.97
CA SER A 118 -2.53 -0.70 -16.14
C SER A 118 -1.00 -0.64 -16.22
N PRO A 119 -0.35 -1.50 -17.02
CA PRO A 119 1.10 -1.42 -17.24
C PRO A 119 1.52 -0.02 -17.71
N GLY A 120 2.58 0.51 -17.12
CA GLY A 120 3.07 1.87 -17.33
C GLY A 120 2.63 2.87 -16.25
N ASP A 121 1.66 2.51 -15.41
CA ASP A 121 1.25 3.34 -14.28
C ASP A 121 2.27 3.26 -13.13
N THR A 122 2.38 4.36 -12.39
CA THR A 122 3.05 4.38 -11.08
C THR A 122 1.98 4.50 -10.01
N LEU A 123 1.86 3.45 -9.19
CA LEU A 123 0.92 3.40 -8.10
C LEU A 123 1.55 4.02 -6.86
N VAL A 124 1.01 5.15 -6.41
CA VAL A 124 1.41 5.84 -5.19
C VAL A 124 0.39 5.53 -4.10
N MET A 125 0.83 4.94 -3.01
CA MET A 125 -0.02 4.37 -1.97
C MET A 125 0.20 5.10 -0.66
N ARG A 126 -0.88 5.63 -0.08
CA ARG A 126 -0.86 6.30 1.22
C ARG A 126 -1.69 5.55 2.23
N LEU A 127 -1.11 5.28 3.40
CA LEU A 127 -1.84 4.75 4.53
C LEU A 127 -1.62 5.63 5.75
N ARG A 128 -2.68 5.76 6.55
CA ARG A 128 -2.68 6.55 7.79
C ARG A 128 -3.40 5.79 8.88
N PHE A 129 -2.86 5.83 10.10
CA PHE A 129 -3.62 5.34 11.24
C PHE A 129 -4.90 6.16 11.43
N ILE A 130 -6.02 5.48 11.66
CA ILE A 130 -7.30 6.11 12.04
C ILE A 130 -7.57 6.04 13.54
N ALA A 131 -6.76 5.27 14.26
CA ALA A 131 -6.73 5.17 15.72
C ALA A 131 -5.34 4.68 16.15
N PRO A 132 -4.92 4.94 17.41
CA PRO A 132 -3.71 4.36 17.96
C PRO A 132 -3.75 2.83 17.93
N ILE A 133 -2.58 2.19 17.77
CA ILE A 133 -2.46 0.74 17.89
C ILE A 133 -2.89 0.32 19.30
N LYS A 134 -3.82 -0.63 19.37
CA LYS A 134 -4.35 -1.11 20.65
C LYS A 134 -4.44 -2.63 20.64
N ARG A 135 -3.85 -3.27 21.65
CA ARG A 135 -3.85 -4.75 21.82
C ARG A 135 -3.38 -5.48 20.56
N GLY A 136 -2.33 -4.97 19.89
CA GLY A 136 -1.80 -5.55 18.67
C GLY A 136 -2.69 -5.37 17.44
N ILE A 137 -3.68 -4.49 17.49
CA ILE A 137 -4.57 -4.17 16.36
C ILE A 137 -4.27 -2.77 15.84
N ALA A 138 -3.94 -2.67 14.56
CA ALA A 138 -3.73 -1.43 13.83
C ALA A 138 -4.86 -1.22 12.82
N LYS A 139 -5.48 -0.04 12.84
CA LYS A 139 -6.53 0.35 11.86
C LYS A 139 -6.04 1.51 11.02
N MET A 140 -6.15 1.37 9.72
CA MET A 140 -5.61 2.33 8.75
C MET A 140 -6.62 2.68 7.67
N LYS A 141 -6.60 3.93 7.24
CA LYS A 141 -7.18 4.34 5.97
C LYS A 141 -6.14 4.12 4.88
N ALA A 142 -6.55 3.47 3.79
CA ALA A 142 -5.71 3.15 2.64
C ALA A 142 -6.23 3.88 1.39
N GLU A 143 -5.33 4.51 0.64
CA GLU A 143 -5.63 5.23 -0.59
C GLU A 143 -4.51 4.98 -1.61
N ALA A 144 -4.89 4.61 -2.84
CA ALA A 144 -3.94 4.44 -3.95
C ALA A 144 -4.25 5.43 -5.07
N PHE A 145 -3.19 5.97 -5.66
CA PHE A 145 -3.26 7.01 -6.69
C PHE A 145 -2.41 6.63 -7.90
N VAL A 146 -2.88 7.04 -9.07
CA VAL A 146 -2.07 7.15 -10.30
C VAL A 146 -2.10 8.61 -10.73
N GLY A 147 -0.98 9.30 -10.67
CA GLY A 147 -0.93 10.76 -10.79
C GLY A 147 -1.83 11.40 -9.71
N ASN A 148 -2.73 12.30 -10.13
CA ASN A 148 -3.68 12.95 -9.24
C ASN A 148 -5.02 12.18 -9.08
N ASN A 149 -5.13 11.00 -9.67
CA ASN A 149 -6.37 10.22 -9.64
C ASN A 149 -6.36 9.20 -8.51
N LEU A 150 -7.34 9.26 -7.62
CA LEU A 150 -7.62 8.19 -6.68
C LEU A 150 -8.14 6.97 -7.45
N VAL A 151 -7.41 5.86 -7.42
CA VAL A 151 -7.76 4.62 -8.12
C VAL A 151 -8.42 3.60 -7.22
N SER A 152 -8.02 3.52 -5.96
CA SER A 152 -8.69 2.69 -4.94
C SER A 152 -8.55 3.29 -3.55
N GLU A 153 -9.51 2.99 -2.68
CA GLU A 153 -9.50 3.41 -1.28
C GLU A 153 -10.32 2.47 -0.41
N GLY A 154 -10.02 2.44 0.87
CA GLY A 154 -10.78 1.70 1.88
C GLY A 154 -10.13 1.76 3.25
N ASN A 155 -10.60 0.93 4.17
CA ASN A 155 -10.01 0.77 5.49
C ASN A 155 -9.42 -0.63 5.61
N MET A 156 -8.32 -0.74 6.34
CA MET A 156 -7.62 -1.98 6.61
C MET A 156 -7.39 -2.14 8.10
N THR A 157 -7.51 -3.36 8.57
CA THR A 157 -7.14 -3.76 9.93
C THR A 157 -6.01 -4.78 9.84
N ALA A 158 -4.91 -4.53 10.54
CA ALA A 158 -3.83 -5.47 10.71
C ALA A 158 -3.77 -5.95 12.16
N THR A 159 -3.42 -7.23 12.35
CA THR A 159 -3.04 -7.79 13.64
C THR A 159 -1.54 -8.02 13.69
N ILE A 160 -0.92 -7.67 14.82
CA ILE A 160 0.52 -7.82 15.03
C ILE A 160 0.73 -9.07 15.87
N SER A 161 1.41 -10.05 15.31
CA SER A 161 1.71 -11.31 15.99
C SER A 161 3.22 -11.47 16.18
N ARG A 162 3.62 -11.95 17.35
CA ARG A 162 5.01 -12.33 17.60
C ARG A 162 5.35 -13.60 16.81
N ILE A 163 6.53 -13.62 16.20
CA ILE A 163 7.07 -14.83 15.56
C ILE A 163 7.39 -15.81 16.68
N ASN A 164 6.76 -16.99 16.66
CA ASN A 164 7.17 -18.08 17.54
C ASN A 164 8.52 -18.61 17.06
N GLU A 165 9.49 -18.67 17.95
CA GLU A 165 10.78 -19.33 17.72
C GLU A 165 10.60 -20.84 17.59
#